data_94680ff72c8987b4a86c5959e796bcde
#
_entry.id   94680ff72c8987b4a86c5959e796bcde
#
_cell.length_a   1.000
_cell.length_b   1.000
_cell.length_c   1.000
_cell.angle_alpha   90.00
_cell.angle_beta   90.00
_cell.angle_gamma   90.00
#
_symmetry.space_group_name_H-M   'P 1'
#
loop_
_entity.id
_entity.type
_entity.pdbx_description
1 polymer ?
#
loop_
_entity_poly.entity_id
_entity_poly.type
_entity_poly.pdbx_seq_one_letter_code
_entity_poly.pdbx_strand_id
1 'polypeptide(L)'
;VTLTPLSFLIVCPLLFLAGFVDSIGGGGGLISLPAYLLAGLPVHQAIATNKLSSTCGTSLSTGRFLRHGLINLKLAVPAALAAFAGSTLGAQLSLLVSENVMKYILFAVLPVAAFFVLNRHLFTDKGGDAVADRRTMIICVAAALLIGAYDGFYGPGTGTFLIIAFTVFARMSVSSANAQAKVINLTSNITSLVVFLLNGQVVFLLGLAGALCNMAGNWLGSGLALNKGTRIVRPVILGVLLLLFLKIIIGF
;
A
#
# COMPACT_ATOMS: atom_id res chain seq x y z
N VAL A 1 -7.24 22.32 -8.51
CA VAL A 1 -6.31 22.37 -7.36
C VAL A 1 -5.13 23.25 -7.73
N THR A 2 -4.89 24.32 -6.95
CA THR A 2 -3.70 25.17 -7.12
C THR A 2 -2.53 24.53 -6.38
N LEU A 3 -1.56 24.02 -7.13
CA LEU A 3 -0.34 23.46 -6.56
C LEU A 3 0.59 24.61 -6.13
N THR A 4 1.00 24.59 -4.87
CA THR A 4 1.96 25.54 -4.31
C THR A 4 3.30 24.86 -4.02
N PRO A 5 4.43 25.58 -3.89
CA PRO A 5 5.69 24.99 -3.45
C PRO A 5 5.56 24.22 -2.12
N LEU A 6 4.67 24.66 -1.24
CA LEU A 6 4.36 24.00 0.03
C LEU A 6 3.77 22.60 -0.18
N SER A 7 2.94 22.39 -1.22
CA SER A 7 2.41 21.06 -1.56
C SER A 7 3.52 20.04 -1.83
N PHE A 8 4.56 20.43 -2.55
CA PHE A 8 5.72 19.58 -2.82
C PHE A 8 6.58 19.35 -1.56
N LEU A 9 6.78 20.40 -0.76
CA LEU A 9 7.52 20.30 0.50
C LEU A 9 6.87 19.35 1.50
N ILE A 10 5.55 19.22 1.49
CA ILE A 10 4.81 18.25 2.31
C ILE A 10 4.86 16.86 1.69
N VAL A 11 4.53 16.75 0.40
CA VAL A 11 4.35 15.47 -0.28
C VAL A 11 5.67 14.72 -0.42
N CYS A 12 6.75 15.35 -0.90
CA CYS A 12 7.99 14.65 -1.22
C CYS A 12 8.60 13.89 -0.02
N PRO A 13 8.83 14.47 1.16
CA PRO A 13 9.41 13.75 2.28
C PRO A 13 8.46 12.67 2.84
N LEU A 14 7.15 12.93 2.86
CA LEU A 14 6.18 11.95 3.32
C LEU A 14 6.05 10.77 2.34
N LEU A 15 6.13 11.01 1.03
CA LEU A 15 6.12 9.93 0.03
C LEU A 15 7.40 9.10 0.06
N PHE A 16 8.55 9.72 0.35
CA PHE A 16 9.78 8.97 0.63
C PHE A 16 9.61 8.03 1.83
N LEU A 17 9.11 8.54 2.95
CA LEU A 17 8.84 7.73 4.14
C LEU A 17 7.78 6.65 3.87
N ALA A 18 6.73 6.99 3.12
CA ALA A 18 5.71 6.04 2.71
C ALA A 18 6.30 4.87 1.92
N GLY A 19 7.12 5.16 0.92
CA GLY A 19 7.79 4.13 0.12
C GLY A 19 8.75 3.28 0.94
N PHE A 20 9.51 3.92 1.84
CA PHE A 20 10.42 3.22 2.75
C PHE A 20 9.68 2.23 3.65
N VAL A 21 8.62 2.66 4.31
CA VAL A 21 7.79 1.82 5.18
C VAL A 21 7.07 0.74 4.38
N ASP A 22 6.49 1.12 3.23
CA ASP A 22 5.74 0.21 2.37
C ASP A 22 6.56 -0.99 1.92
N SER A 23 7.78 -0.75 1.47
CA SER A 23 8.64 -1.81 0.96
C SER A 23 9.09 -2.83 2.01
N ILE A 24 9.10 -2.44 3.29
CA ILE A 24 9.55 -3.29 4.39
C ILE A 24 8.39 -4.12 5.00
N GLY A 25 7.20 -3.53 5.17
CA GLY A 25 6.11 -4.17 5.91
C GLY A 25 4.71 -3.80 5.43
N GLY A 26 4.60 -3.13 4.29
CA GLY A 26 3.34 -2.58 3.83
C GLY A 26 2.94 -1.33 4.61
N GLY A 27 1.77 -0.79 4.35
CA GLY A 27 1.22 0.35 5.11
C GLY A 27 1.66 1.73 4.63
N GLY A 28 2.43 1.85 3.55
CA GLY A 28 2.83 3.14 2.98
C GLY A 28 1.65 4.06 2.67
N GLY A 29 0.52 3.51 2.27
CA GLY A 29 -0.71 4.25 2.02
C GLY A 29 -1.26 5.01 3.23
N LEU A 30 -0.93 4.58 4.45
CA LEU A 30 -1.29 5.29 5.70
C LEU A 30 -0.53 6.61 5.86
N ILE A 31 0.56 6.79 5.13
CA ILE A 31 1.39 7.99 5.12
C ILE A 31 1.11 8.81 3.87
N SER A 32 1.14 8.16 2.71
CA SER A 32 1.07 8.83 1.41
C SER A 32 -0.31 9.44 1.13
N LEU A 33 -1.41 8.78 1.48
CA LEU A 33 -2.74 9.34 1.26
C LEU A 33 -3.00 10.60 2.11
N PRO A 34 -2.76 10.61 3.44
CA PRO A 34 -2.78 11.83 4.22
C PRO A 34 -1.84 12.92 3.68
N ALA A 35 -0.66 12.59 3.15
CA ALA A 35 0.24 13.58 2.57
C ALA A 35 -0.40 14.34 1.41
N TYR A 36 -1.09 13.65 0.50
CA TYR A 36 -1.83 14.28 -0.60
C TYR A 36 -3.02 15.10 -0.12
N LEU A 37 -3.75 14.63 0.89
CA LEU A 37 -4.84 15.39 1.51
C LEU A 37 -4.33 16.67 2.17
N LEU A 38 -3.18 16.62 2.86
CA LEU A 38 -2.52 17.77 3.46
C LEU A 38 -2.02 18.78 2.43
N ALA A 39 -1.71 18.32 1.22
CA ALA A 39 -1.37 19.16 0.09
C ALA A 39 -2.61 19.83 -0.56
N GLY A 40 -3.82 19.56 -0.03
CA GLY A 40 -5.07 20.17 -0.46
C GLY A 40 -5.79 19.46 -1.60
N LEU A 41 -5.46 18.18 -1.89
CA LEU A 41 -6.17 17.42 -2.91
C LEU A 41 -7.54 16.94 -2.37
N PRO A 42 -8.62 16.99 -3.18
CA PRO A 42 -9.86 16.26 -2.91
C PRO A 42 -9.60 14.77 -2.73
N VAL A 43 -10.46 14.06 -1.99
CA VAL A 43 -10.18 12.66 -1.60
C VAL A 43 -9.98 11.74 -2.79
N HIS A 44 -10.82 11.83 -3.82
CA HIS A 44 -10.67 10.99 -5.02
C HIS A 44 -9.36 11.30 -5.77
N GLN A 45 -8.98 12.58 -5.90
CA GLN A 45 -7.72 12.96 -6.52
C GLN A 45 -6.52 12.53 -5.67
N ALA A 46 -6.62 12.59 -4.33
CA ALA A 46 -5.59 12.12 -3.43
C ALA A 46 -5.38 10.60 -3.56
N ILE A 47 -6.47 9.80 -3.59
CA ILE A 47 -6.42 8.35 -3.82
C ILE A 47 -5.79 8.06 -5.20
N ALA A 48 -6.29 8.70 -6.25
CA ALA A 48 -5.82 8.50 -7.61
C ALA A 48 -4.33 8.85 -7.80
N THR A 49 -3.91 10.00 -7.26
CA THR A 49 -2.53 10.47 -7.32
C THR A 49 -1.59 9.59 -6.49
N ASN A 50 -2.09 9.08 -5.36
CA ASN A 50 -1.38 8.07 -4.57
C ASN A 50 -1.14 6.77 -5.36
N LYS A 51 -2.12 6.31 -6.16
CA LYS A 51 -1.94 5.12 -7.01
C LYS A 51 -0.81 5.30 -8.02
N LEU A 52 -0.63 6.49 -8.59
CA LEU A 52 0.50 6.78 -9.48
C LEU A 52 1.84 6.64 -8.75
N SER A 53 2.02 7.32 -7.63
CA SER A 53 3.27 7.27 -6.87
C SER A 53 3.55 5.88 -6.29
N SER A 54 2.52 5.19 -5.79
CA SER A 54 2.66 3.83 -5.26
C SER A 54 2.97 2.81 -6.34
N THR A 55 2.40 2.91 -7.54
CA THR A 55 2.73 2.04 -8.69
C THR A 55 4.23 2.12 -8.99
N CYS A 56 4.77 3.33 -9.12
CA CYS A 56 6.18 3.52 -9.42
C CYS A 56 7.09 2.97 -8.31
N GLY A 57 6.78 3.27 -7.04
CA GLY A 57 7.58 2.79 -5.92
C GLY A 57 7.50 1.27 -5.73
N THR A 58 6.29 0.72 -5.74
CA THR A 58 6.08 -0.72 -5.55
C THR A 58 6.67 -1.54 -6.70
N SER A 59 6.75 -1.00 -7.93
CA SER A 59 7.44 -1.66 -9.05
C SER A 59 8.91 -1.94 -8.73
N LEU A 60 9.61 -1.02 -8.09
CA LEU A 60 11.02 -1.21 -7.70
C LEU A 60 11.17 -2.29 -6.63
N SER A 61 10.36 -2.24 -5.57
CA SER A 61 10.43 -3.24 -4.49
C SER A 61 10.03 -4.63 -4.99
N THR A 62 8.98 -4.74 -5.82
CA THR A 62 8.55 -6.01 -6.44
C THR A 62 9.64 -6.58 -7.35
N GLY A 63 10.22 -5.76 -8.24
CA GLY A 63 11.31 -6.18 -9.11
C GLY A 63 12.53 -6.66 -8.33
N ARG A 64 12.82 -6.01 -7.19
CA ARG A 64 13.92 -6.41 -6.33
C ARG A 64 13.66 -7.75 -5.62
N PHE A 65 12.47 -7.95 -5.06
CA PHE A 65 12.10 -9.23 -4.44
C PHE A 65 12.02 -10.37 -5.45
N LEU A 66 11.59 -10.09 -6.69
CA LEU A 66 11.59 -11.05 -7.78
C LEU A 66 13.02 -11.50 -8.13
N ARG A 67 13.94 -10.55 -8.27
CA ARG A 67 15.36 -10.86 -8.55
C ARG A 67 16.04 -11.68 -7.44
N HIS A 68 15.60 -11.53 -6.20
CA HIS A 68 16.11 -12.31 -5.06
C HIS A 68 15.38 -13.65 -4.85
N GLY A 69 14.49 -14.05 -5.75
CA GLY A 69 13.79 -15.33 -5.70
C GLY A 69 12.77 -15.48 -4.56
N LEU A 70 12.36 -14.37 -3.92
CA LEU A 70 11.41 -14.41 -2.80
C LEU A 70 9.94 -14.54 -3.25
N ILE A 71 9.66 -14.35 -4.54
CA ILE A 71 8.31 -14.41 -5.12
C ILE A 71 8.08 -15.79 -5.73
N ASN A 72 7.10 -16.53 -5.22
CA ASN A 72 6.63 -17.76 -5.84
C ASN A 72 5.60 -17.42 -6.94
N LEU A 73 6.03 -17.45 -8.19
CA LEU A 73 5.20 -17.09 -9.36
C LEU A 73 3.96 -17.98 -9.51
N LYS A 74 4.00 -19.24 -9.08
CA LYS A 74 2.83 -20.14 -9.13
C LYS A 74 1.68 -19.64 -8.25
N LEU A 75 1.99 -18.96 -7.14
CA LEU A 75 1.01 -18.30 -6.27
C LEU A 75 0.72 -16.88 -6.72
N ALA A 76 1.75 -16.15 -7.14
CA ALA A 76 1.65 -14.72 -7.45
C ALA A 76 0.77 -14.45 -8.67
N VAL A 77 0.87 -15.24 -9.74
CA VAL A 77 0.13 -15.01 -10.98
C VAL A 77 -1.39 -15.15 -10.80
N PRO A 78 -1.94 -16.25 -10.24
CA PRO A 78 -3.36 -16.39 -9.98
C PRO A 78 -3.89 -15.33 -9.00
N ALA A 79 -3.10 -15.00 -7.96
CA ALA A 79 -3.46 -13.96 -7.00
C ALA A 79 -3.46 -12.57 -7.65
N ALA A 80 -2.53 -12.26 -8.57
CA ALA A 80 -2.51 -11.02 -9.33
C ALA A 80 -3.76 -10.87 -10.22
N LEU A 81 -4.20 -11.94 -10.90
CA LEU A 81 -5.44 -11.92 -11.68
C LEU A 81 -6.68 -11.64 -10.80
N ALA A 82 -6.72 -12.24 -9.61
CA ALA A 82 -7.78 -11.95 -8.63
C ALA A 82 -7.73 -10.50 -8.13
N ALA A 83 -6.53 -9.99 -7.83
CA ALA A 83 -6.33 -8.58 -7.44
C ALA A 83 -6.74 -7.62 -8.55
N PHE A 84 -6.45 -7.93 -9.80
CA PHE A 84 -6.90 -7.16 -10.97
C PHE A 84 -8.42 -7.04 -10.99
N ALA A 85 -9.14 -8.16 -10.87
CA ALA A 85 -10.60 -8.15 -10.83
C ALA A 85 -11.14 -7.37 -9.61
N GLY A 86 -10.63 -7.67 -8.41
CA GLY A 86 -11.04 -6.99 -7.18
C GLY A 86 -10.80 -5.49 -7.24
N SER A 87 -9.58 -5.06 -7.62
CA SER A 87 -9.23 -3.64 -7.63
C SER A 87 -9.94 -2.84 -8.72
N THR A 88 -10.29 -3.45 -9.85
CA THR A 88 -11.14 -2.82 -10.87
C THR A 88 -12.50 -2.48 -10.28
N LEU A 89 -13.14 -3.45 -9.64
CA LEU A 89 -14.44 -3.26 -8.97
C LEU A 89 -14.34 -2.21 -7.86
N GLY A 90 -13.31 -2.31 -7.01
CA GLY A 90 -13.09 -1.35 -5.93
C GLY A 90 -12.90 0.09 -6.41
N ALA A 91 -12.08 0.29 -7.45
CA ALA A 91 -11.84 1.62 -8.01
C ALA A 91 -13.09 2.22 -8.67
N GLN A 92 -13.88 1.41 -9.37
CA GLN A 92 -15.17 1.85 -9.93
C GLN A 92 -16.15 2.23 -8.81
N LEU A 93 -16.28 1.42 -7.77
CA LEU A 93 -17.12 1.72 -6.62
C LEU A 93 -16.66 3.00 -5.89
N SER A 94 -15.35 3.23 -5.78
CA SER A 94 -14.80 4.47 -5.21
C SER A 94 -15.31 5.71 -5.94
N LEU A 95 -15.36 5.69 -7.27
CA LEU A 95 -15.83 6.80 -8.10
C LEU A 95 -17.34 7.06 -7.98
N LEU A 96 -18.13 6.08 -7.57
CA LEU A 96 -19.58 6.23 -7.35
C LEU A 96 -19.91 6.85 -5.98
N VAL A 97 -18.98 6.84 -5.05
CA VAL A 97 -19.17 7.39 -3.70
C VAL A 97 -18.86 8.88 -3.70
N SER A 98 -19.72 9.67 -3.06
CA SER A 98 -19.49 11.13 -2.96
C SER A 98 -18.27 11.46 -2.09
N GLU A 99 -17.62 12.59 -2.39
CA GLU A 99 -16.45 13.12 -1.63
C GLU A 99 -16.68 13.16 -0.11
N ASN A 100 -17.87 13.57 0.32
CA ASN A 100 -18.18 13.67 1.75
C ASN A 100 -18.26 12.29 2.41
N VAL A 101 -18.91 11.33 1.77
CA VAL A 101 -18.97 9.95 2.28
C VAL A 101 -17.58 9.33 2.30
N MET A 102 -16.78 9.57 1.26
CA MET A 102 -15.40 9.06 1.20
C MET A 102 -14.53 9.63 2.33
N LYS A 103 -14.72 10.92 2.73
CA LYS A 103 -14.05 11.49 3.90
C LYS A 103 -14.41 10.76 5.19
N TYR A 104 -15.68 10.44 5.43
CA TYR A 104 -16.10 9.68 6.61
C TYR A 104 -15.51 8.27 6.63
N ILE A 105 -15.51 7.58 5.47
CA ILE A 105 -14.88 6.28 5.34
C ILE A 105 -13.39 6.37 5.68
N LEU A 106 -12.70 7.40 5.19
CA LEU A 106 -11.30 7.67 5.49
C LEU A 106 -11.05 7.79 6.99
N PHE A 107 -11.83 8.62 7.68
CA PHE A 107 -11.71 8.79 9.13
C PHE A 107 -11.97 7.51 9.92
N ALA A 108 -12.87 6.65 9.44
CA ALA A 108 -13.16 5.37 10.09
C ALA A 108 -12.09 4.31 9.81
N VAL A 109 -11.61 4.22 8.56
CA VAL A 109 -10.69 3.15 8.13
C VAL A 109 -9.25 3.41 8.55
N LEU A 110 -8.78 4.68 8.58
CA LEU A 110 -7.40 4.99 8.98
C LEU A 110 -7.02 4.48 10.37
N PRO A 111 -7.82 4.72 11.43
CA PRO A 111 -7.52 4.18 12.77
C PRO A 111 -7.54 2.64 12.80
N VAL A 112 -8.47 2.00 12.08
CA VAL A 112 -8.55 0.54 12.01
C VAL A 112 -7.32 -0.03 11.32
N ALA A 113 -6.93 0.51 10.17
CA ALA A 113 -5.72 0.08 9.47
C ALA A 113 -4.46 0.34 10.32
N ALA A 114 -4.39 1.48 11.00
CA ALA A 114 -3.32 1.79 11.94
C ALA A 114 -3.24 0.76 13.08
N PHE A 115 -4.37 0.38 13.67
CA PHE A 115 -4.43 -0.65 14.71
C PHE A 115 -3.82 -1.98 14.25
N PHE A 116 -4.18 -2.45 13.03
CA PHE A 116 -3.62 -3.68 12.49
C PHE A 116 -2.11 -3.59 12.23
N VAL A 117 -1.63 -2.45 11.71
CA VAL A 117 -0.19 -2.22 11.49
C VAL A 117 0.60 -2.19 12.80
N LEU A 118 0.01 -1.66 13.86
CA LEU A 118 0.66 -1.53 15.18
C LEU A 118 0.63 -2.81 16.00
N ASN A 119 -0.30 -3.72 15.73
CA ASN A 119 -0.48 -4.92 16.53
C ASN A 119 0.60 -5.97 16.22
N ARG A 120 1.61 -6.04 17.09
CA ARG A 120 2.79 -6.91 16.96
C ARG A 120 2.47 -8.41 16.88
N HIS A 121 1.39 -8.83 17.52
CA HIS A 121 1.02 -10.24 17.63
C HIS A 121 0.53 -10.83 16.29
N LEU A 122 0.12 -9.98 15.35
CA LEU A 122 -0.35 -10.39 14.04
C LEU A 122 0.80 -10.75 13.06
N PHE A 123 2.03 -10.30 13.35
CA PHE A 123 3.23 -10.61 12.54
C PHE A 123 4.02 -11.74 13.17
N THR A 124 3.45 -12.94 13.24
CA THR A 124 4.13 -14.09 13.83
C THR A 124 5.02 -14.74 12.78
N ASP A 125 6.33 -14.62 12.95
CA ASP A 125 7.32 -15.25 12.06
C ASP A 125 7.54 -16.72 12.45
N LYS A 126 6.49 -17.54 12.32
CA LYS A 126 6.51 -18.99 12.58
C LYS A 126 6.34 -19.82 11.29
N GLY A 127 6.28 -19.14 10.15
CA GLY A 127 6.04 -19.77 8.85
C GLY A 127 7.31 -20.13 8.10
N GLY A 128 7.12 -20.97 7.07
CA GLY A 128 8.14 -21.32 6.09
C GLY A 128 8.06 -20.49 4.80
N ASP A 129 8.77 -20.93 3.79
CA ASP A 129 8.65 -20.36 2.46
C ASP A 129 7.26 -20.58 1.86
N ALA A 130 6.91 -19.76 0.88
CA ALA A 130 5.62 -19.83 0.20
C ALA A 130 5.51 -21.12 -0.64
N VAL A 131 4.85 -22.14 -0.07
CA VAL A 131 4.62 -23.42 -0.75
C VAL A 131 3.33 -23.31 -1.59
N ALA A 132 3.43 -23.70 -2.87
CA ALA A 132 2.30 -23.67 -3.80
C ALA A 132 1.44 -24.94 -3.68
N ASP A 133 0.79 -25.11 -2.54
CA ASP A 133 -0.26 -26.11 -2.35
C ASP A 133 -1.66 -25.54 -2.62
N ARG A 134 -2.67 -26.42 -2.74
CA ARG A 134 -4.05 -26.02 -3.03
C ARG A 134 -4.63 -25.08 -1.99
N ARG A 135 -4.33 -25.27 -0.71
CA ARG A 135 -4.83 -24.46 0.39
C ARG A 135 -4.23 -23.05 0.32
N THR A 136 -2.94 -22.95 0.20
CA THR A 136 -2.20 -21.68 0.07
C THR A 136 -2.66 -20.91 -1.15
N MET A 137 -2.88 -21.57 -2.29
CA MET A 137 -3.41 -20.97 -3.49
C MET A 137 -4.78 -20.32 -3.26
N ILE A 138 -5.73 -21.06 -2.66
CA ILE A 138 -7.07 -20.54 -2.37
C ILE A 138 -6.99 -19.31 -1.46
N ILE A 139 -6.17 -19.36 -0.41
CA ILE A 139 -5.98 -18.24 0.51
C ILE A 139 -5.41 -17.02 -0.23
N CYS A 140 -4.37 -17.22 -1.04
CA CYS A 140 -3.74 -16.13 -1.79
C CYS A 140 -4.72 -15.47 -2.78
N VAL A 141 -5.50 -16.26 -3.52
CA VAL A 141 -6.49 -15.78 -4.49
C VAL A 141 -7.64 -15.06 -3.79
N ALA A 142 -8.21 -15.65 -2.73
CA ALA A 142 -9.30 -15.04 -1.97
C ALA A 142 -8.87 -13.73 -1.29
N ALA A 143 -7.70 -13.73 -0.63
CA ALA A 143 -7.15 -12.52 -0.02
C ALA A 143 -6.85 -11.44 -1.08
N ALA A 144 -6.28 -11.82 -2.23
CA ALA A 144 -5.99 -10.90 -3.32
C ALA A 144 -7.25 -10.29 -3.93
N LEU A 145 -8.33 -11.05 -4.08
CA LEU A 145 -9.62 -10.54 -4.56
C LEU A 145 -10.23 -9.54 -3.57
N LEU A 146 -10.36 -9.92 -2.30
CA LEU A 146 -11.03 -9.11 -1.29
C LEU A 146 -10.21 -7.87 -0.89
N ILE A 147 -8.92 -8.07 -0.59
CA ILE A 147 -8.03 -6.98 -0.21
C ILE A 147 -7.68 -6.12 -1.44
N GLY A 148 -7.64 -6.71 -2.64
CA GLY A 148 -7.52 -5.98 -3.90
C GLY A 148 -8.72 -5.08 -4.16
N ALA A 149 -9.94 -5.52 -3.89
CA ALA A 149 -11.15 -4.69 -3.96
C ALA A 149 -11.08 -3.51 -2.96
N TYR A 150 -10.67 -3.79 -1.73
CA TYR A 150 -10.41 -2.74 -0.74
C TYR A 150 -9.33 -1.76 -1.21
N ASP A 151 -8.23 -2.26 -1.81
CA ASP A 151 -7.14 -1.43 -2.32
C ASP A 151 -7.58 -0.55 -3.50
N GLY A 152 -8.40 -1.07 -4.38
CA GLY A 152 -9.01 -0.31 -5.47
C GLY A 152 -9.93 0.79 -4.96
N PHE A 153 -10.72 0.47 -3.94
CA PHE A 153 -11.69 1.40 -3.35
C PHE A 153 -11.01 2.51 -2.55
N TYR A 154 -10.01 2.17 -1.72
CA TYR A 154 -9.42 3.10 -0.77
C TYR A 154 -7.90 2.98 -0.64
N GLY A 155 -7.36 1.82 -0.24
CA GLY A 155 -5.96 1.40 -0.33
C GLY A 155 -5.07 1.47 0.91
N PRO A 156 -5.19 2.38 1.90
CA PRO A 156 -4.26 2.43 3.02
C PRO A 156 -4.22 1.13 3.84
N GLY A 157 -3.01 0.60 4.05
CA GLY A 157 -2.82 -0.63 4.83
C GLY A 157 -2.91 -1.93 4.04
N THR A 158 -3.22 -1.90 2.75
CA THR A 158 -3.35 -3.08 1.87
C THR A 158 -2.18 -4.05 2.00
N GLY A 159 -0.94 -3.55 1.90
CA GLY A 159 0.25 -4.39 2.03
C GLY A 159 0.31 -5.10 3.37
N THR A 160 -0.02 -4.41 4.45
CA THR A 160 -0.06 -4.98 5.80
C THR A 160 -1.15 -6.05 5.92
N PHE A 161 -2.36 -5.78 5.41
CA PHE A 161 -3.46 -6.76 5.44
C PHE A 161 -3.11 -8.02 4.65
N LEU A 162 -2.46 -7.89 3.49
CA LEU A 162 -1.98 -9.02 2.72
C LEU A 162 -0.92 -9.82 3.49
N ILE A 163 0.07 -9.15 4.11
CA ILE A 163 1.10 -9.82 4.92
C ILE A 163 0.45 -10.57 6.08
N ILE A 164 -0.49 -9.95 6.80
CA ILE A 164 -1.23 -10.61 7.89
C ILE A 164 -2.01 -11.82 7.36
N ALA A 165 -2.74 -11.66 6.27
CA ALA A 165 -3.50 -12.77 5.68
C ALA A 165 -2.58 -13.95 5.31
N PHE A 166 -1.42 -13.68 4.72
CA PHE A 166 -0.50 -14.73 4.29
C PHE A 166 0.27 -15.36 5.45
N THR A 167 0.64 -14.59 6.47
CA THR A 167 1.33 -15.15 7.65
C THR A 167 0.38 -15.96 8.52
N VAL A 168 -0.85 -15.47 8.75
CA VAL A 168 -1.83 -16.12 9.65
C VAL A 168 -2.49 -17.33 8.97
N PHE A 169 -3.04 -17.14 7.77
CA PHE A 169 -3.86 -18.18 7.12
C PHE A 169 -3.05 -19.10 6.22
N ALA A 170 -2.07 -18.57 5.46
CA ALA A 170 -1.21 -19.35 4.58
C ALA A 170 0.08 -19.82 5.25
N ARG A 171 0.34 -19.41 6.51
CA ARG A 171 1.53 -19.80 7.31
C ARG A 171 2.86 -19.51 6.62
N MET A 172 2.92 -18.45 5.84
CA MET A 172 4.15 -17.99 5.23
C MET A 172 5.04 -17.27 6.24
N SER A 173 6.36 -17.32 6.05
CA SER A 173 7.27 -16.40 6.73
C SER A 173 6.94 -14.95 6.37
N VAL A 174 7.25 -14.00 7.26
CA VAL A 174 6.97 -12.58 7.01
C VAL A 174 7.67 -12.09 5.74
N SER A 175 8.87 -12.60 5.44
CA SER A 175 9.62 -12.26 4.23
C SER A 175 8.90 -12.73 2.96
N SER A 176 8.51 -14.02 2.91
CA SER A 176 7.75 -14.58 1.79
C SER A 176 6.39 -13.91 1.63
N ALA A 177 5.66 -13.67 2.73
CA ALA A 177 4.38 -12.98 2.73
C ALA A 177 4.50 -11.55 2.18
N ASN A 178 5.53 -10.78 2.60
CA ASN A 178 5.79 -9.44 2.09
C ASN A 178 6.10 -9.46 0.58
N ALA A 179 6.93 -10.40 0.13
CA ALA A 179 7.27 -10.52 -1.29
C ALA A 179 6.04 -10.85 -2.16
N GLN A 180 5.20 -11.80 -1.71
CA GLN A 180 3.95 -12.13 -2.40
C GLN A 180 2.96 -10.95 -2.37
N ALA A 181 2.81 -10.28 -1.22
CA ALA A 181 1.95 -9.12 -1.07
C ALA A 181 2.34 -7.97 -2.03
N LYS A 182 3.63 -7.79 -2.34
CA LYS A 182 4.09 -6.74 -3.27
C LYS A 182 3.60 -6.96 -4.69
N VAL A 183 3.53 -8.20 -5.18
CA VAL A 183 2.99 -8.48 -6.52
C VAL A 183 1.52 -8.10 -6.59
N ILE A 184 0.74 -8.48 -5.58
CA ILE A 184 -0.70 -8.20 -5.50
C ILE A 184 -0.95 -6.70 -5.37
N ASN A 185 -0.21 -6.03 -4.48
CA ASN A 185 -0.31 -4.59 -4.28
C ASN A 185 0.10 -3.80 -5.54
N LEU A 186 1.15 -4.23 -6.26
CA LEU A 186 1.53 -3.63 -7.53
C LEU A 186 0.41 -3.78 -8.57
N THR A 187 -0.14 -4.98 -8.70
CA THR A 187 -1.23 -5.24 -9.65
C THR A 187 -2.45 -4.38 -9.34
N SER A 188 -2.87 -4.32 -8.08
CA SER A 188 -4.03 -3.52 -7.68
C SER A 188 -3.78 -2.01 -7.85
N ASN A 189 -2.56 -1.52 -7.58
CA ASN A 189 -2.19 -0.13 -7.82
C ASN A 189 -2.21 0.23 -9.32
N ILE A 190 -1.63 -0.62 -10.19
CA ILE A 190 -1.67 -0.42 -11.65
C ILE A 190 -3.12 -0.39 -12.15
N THR A 191 -3.92 -1.37 -11.74
CA THR A 191 -5.30 -1.50 -12.18
C THR A 191 -6.15 -0.29 -11.74
N SER A 192 -6.07 0.08 -10.49
CA SER A 192 -6.78 1.25 -9.95
C SER A 192 -6.29 2.54 -10.60
N LEU A 193 -4.97 2.67 -10.82
CA LEU A 193 -4.40 3.81 -11.53
C LEU A 193 -5.02 3.98 -12.92
N VAL A 194 -5.14 2.88 -13.68
CA VAL A 194 -5.76 2.94 -15.02
C VAL A 194 -7.22 3.41 -14.93
N VAL A 195 -8.00 2.89 -13.98
CA VAL A 195 -9.39 3.32 -13.78
C VAL A 195 -9.45 4.81 -13.44
N PHE A 196 -8.63 5.30 -12.51
CA PHE A 196 -8.60 6.71 -12.12
C PHE A 196 -8.05 7.63 -13.21
N LEU A 197 -7.09 7.17 -14.03
CA LEU A 197 -6.57 7.91 -15.17
C LEU A 197 -7.65 8.14 -16.23
N LEU A 198 -8.40 7.10 -16.56
CA LEU A 198 -9.51 7.19 -17.52
C LEU A 198 -10.61 8.14 -17.04
N ASN A 199 -10.72 8.36 -15.74
CA ASN A 199 -11.69 9.28 -15.14
C ASN A 199 -11.10 10.66 -14.77
N GLY A 200 -9.88 10.98 -15.21
CA GLY A 200 -9.27 12.31 -15.02
C GLY A 200 -8.98 12.71 -13.57
N GLN A 201 -8.85 11.73 -12.66
CA GLN A 201 -8.68 12.00 -11.22
C GLN A 201 -7.22 12.20 -10.79
N VAL A 202 -6.23 11.94 -11.67
CA VAL A 202 -4.80 11.96 -11.30
C VAL A 202 -4.21 13.36 -11.47
N VAL A 203 -3.61 13.90 -10.42
CA VAL A 203 -2.83 15.15 -10.45
C VAL A 203 -1.37 14.82 -10.80
N PHE A 204 -1.06 14.83 -12.11
CA PHE A 204 0.20 14.31 -12.65
C PHE A 204 1.45 14.96 -12.05
N LEU A 205 1.52 16.29 -12.01
CA LEU A 205 2.73 17.00 -11.58
C LEU A 205 3.13 16.63 -10.14
N LEU A 206 2.18 16.67 -9.22
CA LEU A 206 2.41 16.30 -7.83
C LEU A 206 2.61 14.79 -7.67
N GLY A 207 1.87 13.99 -8.45
CA GLY A 207 1.98 12.54 -8.48
C GLY A 207 3.34 12.05 -8.94
N LEU A 208 3.93 12.66 -9.99
CA LEU A 208 5.26 12.32 -10.50
C LEU A 208 6.36 12.72 -9.51
N ALA A 209 6.27 13.91 -8.91
CA ALA A 209 7.19 14.33 -7.85
C ALA A 209 7.13 13.35 -6.66
N GLY A 210 5.92 13.00 -6.21
CA GLY A 210 5.71 12.00 -5.18
C GLY A 210 6.20 10.61 -5.58
N ALA A 211 6.07 10.22 -6.87
CA ALA A 211 6.55 8.95 -7.39
C ALA A 211 8.07 8.83 -7.27
N LEU A 212 8.82 9.85 -7.66
CA LEU A 212 10.29 9.86 -7.54
C LEU A 212 10.73 9.66 -6.08
N CYS A 213 10.10 10.38 -5.15
CA CYS A 213 10.39 10.24 -3.72
C CYS A 213 9.98 8.86 -3.19
N ASN A 214 8.82 8.34 -3.59
CA ASN A 214 8.33 7.02 -3.20
C ASN A 214 9.25 5.90 -3.75
N MET A 215 9.73 6.04 -4.99
CA MET A 215 10.72 5.13 -5.58
C MET A 215 12.02 5.09 -4.77
N ALA A 216 12.56 6.25 -4.40
CA ALA A 216 13.75 6.34 -3.57
C ALA A 216 13.55 5.67 -2.20
N GLY A 217 12.40 5.91 -1.56
CA GLY A 217 12.02 5.24 -0.32
C GLY A 217 11.91 3.72 -0.47
N ASN A 218 11.21 3.25 -1.51
CA ASN A 218 11.06 1.82 -1.80
C ASN A 218 12.41 1.14 -2.09
N TRP A 219 13.30 1.83 -2.81
CA TRP A 219 14.64 1.30 -3.08
C TRP A 219 15.44 1.07 -1.80
N LEU A 220 15.49 2.07 -0.92
CA LEU A 220 16.22 1.94 0.35
C LEU A 220 15.55 0.94 1.29
N GLY A 221 14.24 1.01 1.45
CA GLY A 221 13.50 0.14 2.37
C GLY A 221 13.52 -1.31 1.95
N SER A 222 13.38 -1.62 0.65
CA SER A 222 13.47 -3.01 0.17
C SER A 222 14.87 -3.60 0.36
N GLY A 223 15.93 -2.78 0.20
CA GLY A 223 17.28 -3.20 0.52
C GLY A 223 17.47 -3.56 1.99
N LEU A 224 16.86 -2.77 2.86
CA LEU A 224 16.91 -3.02 4.28
C LEU A 224 16.09 -4.25 4.69
N ALA A 225 14.92 -4.45 4.08
CA ALA A 225 14.08 -5.63 4.31
C ALA A 225 14.81 -6.93 3.96
N LEU A 226 15.57 -6.94 2.86
CA LEU A 226 16.39 -8.08 2.45
C LEU A 226 17.54 -8.39 3.42
N ASN A 227 18.17 -7.35 4.00
CA ASN A 227 19.38 -7.50 4.80
C ASN A 227 19.11 -7.68 6.31
N LYS A 228 18.08 -7.04 6.85
CA LYS A 228 17.86 -6.94 8.32
C LYS A 228 16.49 -7.45 8.78
N GLY A 229 15.66 -7.93 7.87
CA GLY A 229 14.31 -8.40 8.20
C GLY A 229 13.40 -7.28 8.76
N THR A 230 12.29 -7.69 9.35
CA THR A 230 11.20 -6.79 9.76
C THR A 230 11.42 -5.98 11.05
N ARG A 231 12.57 -6.13 11.74
CA ARG A 231 12.79 -5.50 13.06
C ARG A 231 12.76 -3.96 13.03
N ILE A 232 13.18 -3.35 11.91
CA ILE A 232 13.27 -1.89 11.78
C ILE A 232 11.92 -1.27 11.36
N VAL A 233 11.03 -2.06 10.78
CA VAL A 233 9.73 -1.62 10.30
C VAL A 233 8.87 -0.97 11.39
N ARG A 234 8.86 -1.62 12.54
CA ARG A 234 7.95 -1.28 13.65
C ARG A 234 8.13 0.13 14.21
N PRO A 235 9.37 0.58 14.59
CA PRO A 235 9.54 1.92 15.13
C PRO A 235 9.27 3.03 14.12
N VAL A 236 9.53 2.80 12.83
CA VAL A 236 9.27 3.79 11.78
C VAL A 236 7.77 3.96 11.54
N ILE A 237 7.02 2.86 11.43
CA ILE A 237 5.55 2.90 11.32
C ILE A 237 4.93 3.58 12.54
N LEU A 238 5.38 3.22 13.75
CA LEU A 238 4.90 3.83 15.00
C LEU A 238 5.13 5.34 15.02
N GLY A 239 6.34 5.79 14.65
CA GLY A 239 6.68 7.22 14.62
C GLY A 239 5.80 8.00 13.65
N VAL A 240 5.59 7.47 12.44
CA VAL A 240 4.79 8.15 11.41
C VAL A 240 3.31 8.16 11.77
N LEU A 241 2.76 7.05 12.28
CA LEU A 241 1.37 7.00 12.70
C LEU A 241 1.11 7.91 13.91
N LEU A 242 2.06 8.01 14.84
CA LEU A 242 1.97 8.95 15.96
C LEU A 242 1.91 10.40 15.47
N LEU A 243 2.76 10.77 14.50
CA LEU A 243 2.75 12.11 13.89
C LEU A 243 1.43 12.39 13.17
N LEU A 244 0.86 11.41 12.45
CA LEU A 244 -0.44 11.55 11.81
C LEU A 244 -1.58 11.67 12.83
N PHE A 245 -1.53 10.86 13.90
CA PHE A 245 -2.52 10.90 14.98
C PHE A 245 -2.49 12.25 15.72
N LEU A 246 -1.29 12.74 16.06
CA LEU A 246 -1.12 14.06 16.67
C LEU A 246 -1.66 15.17 15.78
N LYS A 247 -1.43 15.10 14.47
CA LYS A 247 -1.94 16.11 13.53
C LYS A 247 -3.46 16.07 13.38
N ILE A 248 -4.09 14.89 13.41
CA ILE A 248 -5.55 14.75 13.40
C ILE A 248 -6.16 15.32 14.70
N ILE A 249 -5.50 15.18 15.85
CA ILE A 249 -5.99 15.69 17.15
C ILE A 249 -5.78 17.20 17.28
N ILE A 250 -4.66 17.76 16.77
CA ILE A 250 -4.28 19.17 16.94
C ILE A 250 -5.03 20.10 15.97
N GLY A 251 -5.70 19.56 14.98
CA GLY A 251 -6.65 20.31 14.16
C GLY A 251 -6.38 20.32 12.67
N PHE A 252 -7.33 19.85 12.06
CA PHE A 252 -7.83 20.32 10.76
C PHE A 252 -8.99 21.25 11.00
#